data_f9b691effb8dce44ded5cd960f160e09
#
_entry.id   f9b691effb8dce44ded5cd960f160e09
#
_cell.length_a   1.000
_cell.length_b   1.000
_cell.length_c   1.000
_cell.angle_alpha   90.00
_cell.angle_beta   90.00
_cell.angle_gamma   90.00
#
_symmetry.space_group_name_H-M   'P 1'
#
loop_
_entity.id
_entity.type
_entity.pdbx_description
1 polymer ?
#
loop_
_entity_poly.entity_id
_entity_poly.type
_entity_poly.pdbx_seq_one_letter_code
_entity_poly.pdbx_strand_id
1 'polypeptide(L)'
;MKIIPNLKVMYDVMFTHQEVVLYPVGSEGKTILDLFRFTQVTPRICCVATQKMPNVNARQFIYSIPEIQLDHLPHLRDTAVFIIAAPQQHRTAVFQMLIQFGCKNVLLVGDEAQSEADNNLQNIYKSGQHLNWYMESIYSKLEEMRFRIDEQAELCALNFQTFDPFRDKFRGKKVVLFATGPTCEYYEPIKDAIHIGINFAWMKNNVGLNYLVTNDYSGESSRVKMQAGFDKISDNVLISRLLPKNPDEWLNYPEDVRLKYKHVRFFYTDNSVDNPLYQDIRYHPCMSYPSSVFSAIHFALFTSPKELYLVGCDANQSYGHFYDKDELKFKSFPHLEKLKVTYARMKVFAQHYYPETEIISINPVGLKGLFKDVYTENFPTPPHVSSN
;
A
#
# COMPACT_ATOMS: atom_id res chain seq x y z
N MET A 1 20.95 0.27 -35.20
CA MET A 1 21.29 -0.29 -33.88
C MET A 1 22.24 0.68 -33.17
N LYS A 2 21.83 1.21 -32.02
CA LYS A 2 22.69 2.09 -31.23
C LYS A 2 23.54 1.22 -30.29
N ILE A 3 24.82 1.54 -30.17
CA ILE A 3 25.79 0.76 -29.37
C ILE A 3 26.17 1.58 -28.14
N ILE A 4 26.21 0.94 -26.98
CA ILE A 4 26.79 1.44 -25.74
C ILE A 4 28.28 1.14 -25.80
N PRO A 5 29.15 2.16 -25.97
CA PRO A 5 30.56 1.92 -26.27
C PRO A 5 31.39 1.52 -25.06
N ASN A 6 31.05 1.99 -23.85
CA ASN A 6 31.80 1.76 -22.62
C ASN A 6 30.90 1.75 -21.38
N LEU A 7 31.43 1.35 -20.23
CA LEU A 7 30.69 1.26 -18.97
C LEU A 7 30.11 2.59 -18.53
N LYS A 8 30.81 3.70 -18.72
CA LYS A 8 30.32 5.04 -18.33
C LYS A 8 29.01 5.36 -19.02
N VAL A 9 28.93 5.15 -20.34
CA VAL A 9 27.71 5.38 -21.12
C VAL A 9 26.62 4.40 -20.69
N MET A 10 26.98 3.15 -20.35
CA MET A 10 26.01 2.17 -19.82
C MET A 10 25.41 2.63 -18.49
N TYR A 11 26.24 3.13 -17.57
CA TYR A 11 25.77 3.73 -16.32
C TYR A 11 24.84 4.91 -16.58
N ASP A 12 25.25 5.84 -17.44
CA ASP A 12 24.44 7.01 -17.76
C ASP A 12 23.04 6.59 -18.29
N VAL A 13 22.98 5.63 -19.19
CA VAL A 13 21.70 5.09 -19.70
C VAL A 13 20.87 4.48 -18.59
N MET A 14 21.45 3.61 -17.75
CA MET A 14 20.73 2.90 -16.70
C MET A 14 20.25 3.79 -15.55
N PHE A 15 20.88 4.95 -15.35
CA PHE A 15 20.50 5.89 -14.29
C PHE A 15 19.59 7.02 -14.76
N THR A 16 19.62 7.36 -16.03
CA THR A 16 18.83 8.49 -16.57
C THR A 16 17.42 8.08 -17.04
N HIS A 17 17.26 6.83 -17.49
CA HIS A 17 15.96 6.35 -17.95
C HIS A 17 15.10 5.84 -16.79
N GLN A 18 13.78 6.07 -16.88
CA GLN A 18 12.85 5.65 -15.82
C GLN A 18 12.61 4.14 -15.81
N GLU A 19 12.63 3.52 -17.01
CA GLU A 19 12.38 2.10 -17.21
C GLU A 19 13.49 1.49 -18.06
N VAL A 20 14.22 0.55 -17.50
CA VAL A 20 15.29 -0.19 -18.19
C VAL A 20 15.01 -1.68 -18.13
N VAL A 21 15.05 -2.35 -19.26
CA VAL A 21 14.92 -3.81 -19.39
C VAL A 21 16.23 -4.39 -19.89
N LEU A 22 16.84 -5.30 -19.12
CA LEU A 22 18.03 -6.03 -19.57
C LEU A 22 17.61 -7.36 -20.23
N TYR A 23 18.09 -7.61 -21.46
CA TYR A 23 17.71 -8.77 -22.24
C TYR A 23 18.85 -9.24 -23.19
N PRO A 24 19.03 -10.55 -23.40
CA PRO A 24 18.55 -11.65 -22.56
C PRO A 24 19.40 -11.78 -21.29
N VAL A 25 18.89 -12.52 -20.32
CA VAL A 25 19.66 -12.84 -19.12
C VAL A 25 20.53 -14.07 -19.38
N GLY A 26 21.65 -13.84 -20.06
CA GLY A 26 22.71 -14.83 -20.27
C GLY A 26 23.94 -14.54 -19.41
N SER A 27 25.09 -15.12 -19.77
CA SER A 27 26.38 -14.87 -19.09
C SER A 27 26.72 -13.38 -19.05
N GLU A 28 26.58 -12.68 -20.16
CA GLU A 28 26.92 -11.26 -20.31
C GLU A 28 25.98 -10.37 -19.47
N GLY A 29 24.69 -10.65 -19.48
CA GLY A 29 23.74 -9.95 -18.65
C GLY A 29 23.99 -10.15 -17.15
N LYS A 30 24.38 -11.37 -16.75
CA LYS A 30 24.77 -11.67 -15.37
C LYS A 30 26.03 -10.93 -14.95
N THR A 31 27.06 -10.86 -15.80
CA THR A 31 28.27 -10.06 -15.52
C THR A 31 27.91 -8.61 -15.19
N ILE A 32 27.03 -8.00 -15.97
CA ILE A 32 26.58 -6.62 -15.74
C ILE A 32 25.84 -6.51 -14.41
N LEU A 33 24.93 -7.42 -14.11
CA LEU A 33 24.18 -7.43 -12.85
C LEU A 33 25.09 -7.67 -11.65
N ASP A 34 26.05 -8.60 -11.75
CA ASP A 34 27.03 -8.87 -10.70
C ASP A 34 27.94 -7.66 -10.45
N LEU A 35 28.37 -6.96 -11.50
CA LEU A 35 29.16 -5.76 -11.37
C LEU A 35 28.38 -4.68 -10.58
N PHE A 36 27.13 -4.42 -10.91
CA PHE A 36 26.30 -3.48 -10.15
C PHE A 36 26.14 -3.91 -8.70
N ARG A 37 25.90 -5.18 -8.47
CA ARG A 37 25.74 -5.75 -7.14
C ARG A 37 26.99 -5.55 -6.28
N PHE A 38 28.17 -5.86 -6.79
CA PHE A 38 29.42 -5.78 -6.03
C PHE A 38 29.96 -4.35 -5.90
N THR A 39 29.56 -3.44 -6.76
CA THR A 39 29.88 -2.02 -6.64
C THR A 39 28.86 -1.23 -5.82
N GLN A 40 27.83 -1.89 -5.29
CA GLN A 40 26.72 -1.28 -4.54
C GLN A 40 25.98 -0.19 -5.33
N VAL A 41 26.03 -0.27 -6.63
CA VAL A 41 25.36 0.65 -7.54
C VAL A 41 23.99 0.06 -7.87
N THR A 42 22.91 0.80 -7.60
CA THR A 42 21.54 0.35 -7.85
C THR A 42 20.98 1.03 -9.10
N PRO A 43 21.06 0.44 -10.28
CA PRO A 43 20.49 0.99 -11.50
C PRO A 43 18.95 0.86 -11.48
N ARG A 44 18.30 1.65 -12.30
CA ARG A 44 16.83 1.60 -12.48
C ARG A 44 16.42 0.47 -13.44
N ILE A 45 16.88 -0.75 -13.18
CA ILE A 45 16.45 -1.91 -13.96
C ILE A 45 15.09 -2.36 -13.41
N CYS A 46 14.03 -2.16 -14.20
CA CYS A 46 12.68 -2.52 -13.78
C CYS A 46 12.44 -4.04 -13.87
N CYS A 47 13.07 -4.70 -14.82
CA CYS A 47 13.07 -6.15 -14.93
C CYS A 47 14.20 -6.65 -15.83
N VAL A 48 14.49 -7.95 -15.70
CA VAL A 48 15.27 -8.69 -16.68
C VAL A 48 14.34 -9.58 -17.49
N ALA A 49 14.54 -9.66 -18.79
CA ALA A 49 13.63 -10.42 -19.64
C ALA A 49 14.29 -11.69 -20.19
N THR A 50 13.50 -12.73 -20.35
CA THR A 50 13.92 -14.04 -20.86
C THR A 50 12.98 -14.52 -21.96
N GLN A 51 13.49 -15.41 -22.82
CA GLN A 51 12.70 -16.00 -23.91
C GLN A 51 11.76 -17.11 -23.43
N LYS A 52 12.20 -17.91 -22.45
CA LYS A 52 11.42 -19.01 -21.88
C LYS A 52 11.61 -19.05 -20.37
N MET A 53 10.52 -18.99 -19.64
CA MET A 53 10.52 -19.30 -18.21
C MET A 53 10.53 -20.81 -18.02
N PRO A 54 11.40 -21.37 -17.19
CA PRO A 54 11.45 -22.82 -16.94
C PRO A 54 10.22 -23.36 -16.23
N ASN A 55 9.41 -22.48 -15.60
CA ASN A 55 8.15 -22.86 -14.94
C ASN A 55 7.20 -21.68 -14.92
N VAL A 56 5.98 -21.83 -15.47
CA VAL A 56 4.98 -20.77 -15.66
C VAL A 56 4.48 -20.16 -14.33
N ASN A 57 4.67 -20.86 -13.22
CA ASN A 57 4.16 -20.46 -11.91
C ASN A 57 5.21 -19.91 -10.92
N ALA A 58 6.49 -19.89 -11.30
CA ALA A 58 7.54 -19.37 -10.43
C ALA A 58 7.95 -17.97 -10.91
N ARG A 59 7.62 -16.93 -10.17
CA ARG A 59 8.29 -15.63 -10.30
C ARG A 59 9.74 -15.85 -9.91
N GLN A 60 10.63 -15.81 -10.89
CA GLN A 60 12.06 -15.83 -10.62
C GLN A 60 12.54 -14.39 -10.45
N PHE A 61 13.48 -14.23 -9.55
CA PHE A 61 14.17 -12.97 -9.32
C PHE A 61 15.67 -13.20 -9.48
N ILE A 62 16.31 -12.33 -10.21
CA ILE A 62 17.76 -12.26 -10.27
C ILE A 62 18.18 -11.05 -9.45
N TYR A 63 18.78 -11.27 -8.28
CA TYR A 63 19.20 -10.21 -7.36
C TYR A 63 18.09 -9.21 -7.00
N SER A 64 16.90 -9.71 -6.68
CA SER A 64 15.70 -8.93 -6.38
C SER A 64 15.10 -8.20 -7.59
N ILE A 65 15.66 -8.34 -8.78
CA ILE A 65 15.10 -7.83 -10.03
C ILE A 65 14.18 -8.91 -10.60
N PRO A 66 12.91 -8.62 -10.93
CA PRO A 66 12.00 -9.62 -11.48
C PRO A 66 12.47 -10.12 -12.84
N GLU A 67 12.52 -11.46 -13.00
CA GLU A 67 12.73 -12.11 -14.29
C GLU A 67 11.36 -12.35 -14.94
N ILE A 68 11.10 -11.73 -16.08
CA ILE A 68 9.80 -11.74 -16.75
C ILE A 68 9.96 -12.21 -18.19
N GLN A 69 9.05 -13.05 -18.66
CA GLN A 69 9.04 -13.44 -20.06
C GLN A 69 8.72 -12.24 -20.95
N LEU A 70 9.43 -12.08 -22.08
CA LEU A 70 9.32 -10.93 -22.96
C LEU A 70 7.87 -10.67 -23.41
N ASP A 71 7.11 -11.72 -23.71
CA ASP A 71 5.72 -11.63 -24.16
C ASP A 71 4.77 -11.00 -23.09
N HIS A 72 5.19 -10.98 -21.83
CA HIS A 72 4.44 -10.37 -20.75
C HIS A 72 4.77 -8.89 -20.53
N LEU A 73 5.60 -8.29 -21.39
CA LEU A 73 6.04 -6.89 -21.29
C LEU A 73 5.51 -5.96 -22.42
N PRO A 74 4.30 -6.15 -22.96
CA PRO A 74 3.83 -5.33 -24.08
C PRO A 74 3.70 -3.84 -23.71
N HIS A 75 3.45 -3.53 -22.45
CA HIS A 75 3.32 -2.16 -21.95
C HIS A 75 4.64 -1.38 -21.92
N LEU A 76 5.78 -2.06 -21.90
CA LEU A 76 7.10 -1.43 -21.89
C LEU A 76 7.71 -1.19 -23.27
N ARG A 77 7.08 -1.66 -24.36
CA ARG A 77 7.65 -1.59 -25.72
C ARG A 77 7.95 -0.16 -26.18
N ASP A 78 7.08 0.76 -25.79
CA ASP A 78 7.16 2.17 -26.24
C ASP A 78 8.00 3.05 -25.29
N THR A 79 8.06 2.74 -24.01
CA THR A 79 8.60 3.60 -22.97
C THR A 79 9.97 3.15 -22.45
N ALA A 80 10.16 1.85 -22.29
CA ALA A 80 11.40 1.32 -21.72
C ALA A 80 12.57 1.32 -22.71
N VAL A 81 13.77 1.42 -22.15
CA VAL A 81 15.01 1.16 -22.87
C VAL A 81 15.38 -0.31 -22.70
N PHE A 82 15.42 -1.06 -23.81
CA PHE A 82 15.87 -2.45 -23.84
C PHE A 82 17.37 -2.50 -24.09
N ILE A 83 18.13 -3.03 -23.15
CA ILE A 83 19.57 -3.19 -23.25
C ILE A 83 19.88 -4.64 -23.57
N ILE A 84 20.51 -4.86 -24.72
CA ILE A 84 20.95 -6.18 -25.17
C ILE A 84 22.35 -6.46 -24.59
N ALA A 85 22.44 -7.45 -23.71
CA ALA A 85 23.70 -8.02 -23.23
C ALA A 85 23.75 -9.50 -23.64
N ALA A 86 24.28 -9.76 -24.82
CA ALA A 86 24.34 -11.08 -25.44
C ALA A 86 25.68 -11.33 -26.12
N PRO A 87 26.11 -12.59 -26.27
CA PRO A 87 27.29 -12.96 -27.05
C PRO A 87 27.24 -12.39 -28.46
N GLN A 88 28.38 -11.97 -28.99
CA GLN A 88 28.49 -11.29 -30.29
C GLN A 88 27.69 -12.00 -31.40
N GLN A 89 27.78 -13.31 -31.46
CA GLN A 89 27.11 -14.15 -32.48
C GLN A 89 25.57 -14.09 -32.40
N HIS A 90 24.99 -13.72 -31.28
CA HIS A 90 23.56 -13.70 -31.06
C HIS A 90 22.93 -12.27 -31.09
N ARG A 91 23.77 -11.24 -31.05
CA ARG A 91 23.30 -9.83 -30.90
C ARG A 91 22.35 -9.39 -32.02
N THR A 92 22.67 -9.72 -33.25
CA THR A 92 21.83 -9.34 -34.41
C THR A 92 20.46 -10.03 -34.36
N ALA A 93 20.43 -11.32 -34.04
CA ALA A 93 19.19 -12.08 -33.92
C ALA A 93 18.32 -11.54 -32.77
N VAL A 94 18.91 -11.26 -31.60
CA VAL A 94 18.22 -10.67 -30.44
C VAL A 94 17.68 -9.28 -30.77
N PHE A 95 18.47 -8.45 -31.44
CA PHE A 95 18.02 -7.13 -31.88
C PHE A 95 16.82 -7.20 -32.81
N GLN A 96 16.88 -8.04 -33.84
CA GLN A 96 15.79 -8.22 -34.80
C GLN A 96 14.50 -8.70 -34.10
N MET A 97 14.63 -9.61 -33.16
CA MET A 97 13.51 -10.11 -32.38
C MET A 97 12.86 -9.01 -31.53
N LEU A 98 13.63 -8.16 -30.85
CA LEU A 98 13.06 -7.03 -30.08
C LEU A 98 12.38 -6.02 -30.99
N ILE A 99 12.93 -5.73 -32.17
CA ILE A 99 12.29 -4.85 -33.17
C ILE A 99 10.97 -5.47 -33.66
N GLN A 100 10.94 -6.77 -33.96
CA GLN A 100 9.72 -7.49 -34.35
C GLN A 100 8.68 -7.51 -33.23
N PHE A 101 9.15 -7.57 -31.99
CA PHE A 101 8.30 -7.45 -30.80
C PHE A 101 7.71 -6.04 -30.63
N GLY A 102 8.25 -5.04 -31.35
CA GLY A 102 7.78 -3.66 -31.35
C GLY A 102 8.50 -2.72 -30.38
N CYS A 103 9.67 -3.12 -29.84
CA CYS A 103 10.45 -2.27 -28.94
C CYS A 103 11.06 -1.07 -29.71
N LYS A 104 10.81 0.15 -29.24
CA LYS A 104 11.28 1.38 -29.89
C LYS A 104 12.70 1.77 -29.51
N ASN A 105 13.08 1.57 -28.26
CA ASN A 105 14.34 1.99 -27.71
C ASN A 105 15.22 0.78 -27.39
N VAL A 106 16.03 0.34 -28.36
CA VAL A 106 16.90 -0.83 -28.19
C VAL A 106 18.35 -0.40 -28.32
N LEU A 107 19.13 -0.70 -27.28
CA LEU A 107 20.55 -0.43 -27.19
C LEU A 107 21.32 -1.75 -27.05
N LEU A 108 22.50 -1.82 -27.64
CA LEU A 108 23.40 -2.97 -27.57
C LEU A 108 24.63 -2.63 -26.71
N VAL A 109 24.98 -3.50 -25.77
CA VAL A 109 26.27 -3.42 -25.05
C VAL A 109 27.38 -3.78 -26.04
N GLY A 110 28.28 -2.84 -26.27
CA GLY A 110 29.45 -3.03 -27.14
C GLY A 110 30.51 -3.94 -26.50
N ASP A 111 31.45 -4.45 -27.33
CA ASP A 111 32.48 -5.35 -26.86
C ASP A 111 33.43 -4.69 -25.85
N GLU A 112 33.72 -3.41 -26.01
CA GLU A 112 34.54 -2.65 -25.07
C GLU A 112 33.83 -2.53 -23.70
N ALA A 113 32.55 -2.13 -23.68
CA ALA A 113 31.76 -2.05 -22.44
C ALA A 113 31.65 -3.42 -21.73
N GLN A 114 31.46 -4.50 -22.48
CA GLN A 114 31.43 -5.85 -21.94
C GLN A 114 32.80 -6.25 -21.36
N SER A 115 33.90 -6.00 -22.10
CA SER A 115 35.26 -6.29 -21.64
C SER A 115 35.63 -5.47 -20.38
N GLU A 116 35.23 -4.21 -20.30
CA GLU A 116 35.40 -3.42 -19.09
C GLU A 116 34.63 -4.01 -17.90
N ALA A 117 33.38 -4.47 -18.13
CA ALA A 117 32.56 -5.10 -17.09
C ALA A 117 33.21 -6.38 -16.58
N ASP A 118 33.66 -7.25 -17.49
CA ASP A 118 34.34 -8.52 -17.17
C ASP A 118 35.65 -8.27 -16.40
N ASN A 119 36.48 -7.32 -16.84
CA ASN A 119 37.74 -6.98 -16.18
C ASN A 119 37.51 -6.40 -14.77
N ASN A 120 36.56 -5.52 -14.62
CA ASN A 120 36.20 -4.95 -13.31
C ASN A 120 35.69 -6.04 -12.36
N LEU A 121 34.82 -6.92 -12.82
CA LEU A 121 34.35 -8.06 -12.04
C LEU A 121 35.46 -9.00 -11.63
N GLN A 122 36.41 -9.34 -12.57
CA GLN A 122 37.58 -10.14 -12.27
C GLN A 122 38.49 -9.49 -11.20
N ASN A 123 38.65 -8.16 -11.24
CA ASN A 123 39.42 -7.45 -10.24
C ASN A 123 38.78 -7.52 -8.87
N ILE A 124 37.43 -7.40 -8.78
CA ILE A 124 36.66 -7.57 -7.55
C ILE A 124 36.86 -8.99 -7.00
N TYR A 125 36.83 -10.02 -7.85
CA TYR A 125 37.07 -11.40 -7.42
C TYR A 125 38.53 -11.63 -6.94
N LYS A 126 39.51 -11.11 -7.66
CA LYS A 126 40.92 -11.24 -7.28
C LYS A 126 41.27 -10.53 -5.98
N SER A 127 40.64 -9.38 -5.71
CA SER A 127 40.88 -8.63 -4.48
C SER A 127 40.19 -9.23 -3.26
N GLY A 128 39.29 -10.18 -3.44
CA GLY A 128 38.46 -10.74 -2.37
C GLY A 128 37.34 -9.82 -1.86
N GLN A 129 37.18 -8.65 -2.44
CA GLN A 129 36.12 -7.70 -2.03
C GLN A 129 34.72 -8.30 -2.11
N HIS A 130 34.48 -9.20 -3.08
CA HIS A 130 33.21 -9.92 -3.20
C HIS A 130 32.89 -10.80 -1.99
N LEU A 131 33.90 -11.38 -1.32
CA LEU A 131 33.69 -12.23 -0.15
C LEU A 131 33.18 -11.42 1.04
N ASN A 132 33.79 -10.28 1.31
CA ASN A 132 33.32 -9.36 2.36
C ASN A 132 31.89 -8.90 2.07
N TRP A 133 31.63 -8.49 0.83
CA TRP A 133 30.29 -8.08 0.44
C TRP A 133 29.27 -9.22 0.58
N TYR A 134 29.62 -10.46 0.21
CA TYR A 134 28.73 -11.61 0.39
C TYR A 134 28.43 -11.86 1.86
N MET A 135 29.43 -11.81 2.72
CA MET A 135 29.25 -12.01 4.15
C MET A 135 28.36 -10.93 4.74
N GLU A 136 28.62 -9.66 4.47
CA GLU A 136 27.79 -8.54 4.92
C GLU A 136 26.35 -8.65 4.39
N SER A 137 26.19 -8.98 3.10
CA SER A 137 24.87 -9.15 2.48
C SER A 137 24.11 -10.34 3.08
N ILE A 138 24.75 -11.44 3.42
CA ILE A 138 24.14 -12.59 4.08
C ILE A 138 23.70 -12.22 5.49
N TYR A 139 24.58 -11.58 6.28
CA TYR A 139 24.24 -11.15 7.64
C TYR A 139 23.08 -10.17 7.63
N SER A 140 23.14 -9.14 6.80
CA SER A 140 22.06 -8.16 6.67
C SER A 140 20.72 -8.82 6.28
N LYS A 141 20.74 -9.78 5.36
CA LYS A 141 19.52 -10.52 4.99
C LYS A 141 19.01 -11.42 6.09
N LEU A 142 19.90 -12.07 6.85
CA LEU A 142 19.49 -12.90 7.99
C LEU A 142 18.87 -12.04 9.08
N GLU A 143 19.42 -10.87 9.37
CA GLU A 143 18.83 -9.93 10.31
C GLU A 143 17.47 -9.39 9.82
N GLU A 144 17.37 -9.03 8.54
CA GLU A 144 16.10 -8.62 7.95
C GLU A 144 15.05 -9.74 8.03
N MET A 145 15.44 -10.98 7.69
CA MET A 145 14.53 -12.12 7.79
C MET A 145 14.10 -12.39 9.23
N ARG A 146 15.02 -12.32 10.19
CA ARG A 146 14.69 -12.45 11.60
C ARG A 146 13.71 -11.38 12.05
N PHE A 147 14.00 -10.13 11.72
CA PHE A 147 13.09 -9.01 12.03
C PHE A 147 11.70 -9.20 11.41
N ARG A 148 11.62 -9.65 10.15
CA ARG A 148 10.34 -9.94 9.48
C ARG A 148 9.57 -11.07 10.13
N ILE A 149 10.25 -12.09 10.63
CA ILE A 149 9.61 -13.19 11.37
C ILE A 149 9.05 -12.67 12.71
N ASP A 150 9.84 -11.90 13.45
CA ASP A 150 9.43 -11.33 14.72
C ASP A 150 8.26 -10.34 14.52
N GLU A 151 8.35 -9.47 13.50
CA GLU A 151 7.28 -8.55 13.09
C GLU A 151 5.98 -9.30 12.78
N GLN A 152 6.05 -10.37 11.99
CA GLN A 152 4.88 -11.17 11.64
C GLN A 152 4.29 -11.89 12.85
N ALA A 153 5.12 -12.40 13.75
CA ALA A 153 4.67 -13.05 14.96
C ALA A 153 3.91 -12.08 15.90
N GLU A 154 4.47 -10.88 16.11
CA GLU A 154 3.84 -9.83 16.91
C GLU A 154 2.53 -9.34 16.27
N LEU A 155 2.54 -9.10 14.96
CA LEU A 155 1.34 -8.72 14.23
C LEU A 155 0.25 -9.76 14.40
N CYS A 156 0.57 -11.04 14.18
CA CYS A 156 -0.39 -12.13 14.33
C CYS A 156 -0.89 -12.23 15.77
N ALA A 157 -0.01 -12.13 16.77
CA ALA A 157 -0.41 -12.21 18.18
C ALA A 157 -1.38 -11.06 18.55
N LEU A 158 -1.03 -9.83 18.20
CA LEU A 158 -1.82 -8.66 18.53
C LEU A 158 -3.14 -8.60 17.76
N ASN A 159 -3.06 -8.75 16.45
CA ASN A 159 -4.24 -8.66 15.59
C ASN A 159 -5.21 -9.81 15.85
N PHE A 160 -4.70 -11.03 16.07
CA PHE A 160 -5.54 -12.17 16.43
C PHE A 160 -6.30 -11.90 17.73
N GLN A 161 -5.60 -11.50 18.80
CA GLN A 161 -6.23 -11.17 20.09
C GLN A 161 -7.28 -10.06 19.95
N THR A 162 -7.02 -9.09 19.07
CA THR A 162 -7.91 -7.95 18.88
C THR A 162 -9.11 -8.31 18.04
N PHE A 163 -8.93 -8.98 16.90
CA PHE A 163 -9.97 -9.14 15.90
C PHE A 163 -10.71 -10.48 15.93
N ASP A 164 -10.13 -11.54 16.49
CA ASP A 164 -10.80 -12.85 16.51
C ASP A 164 -12.22 -12.82 17.11
N PRO A 165 -12.48 -12.08 18.21
CA PRO A 165 -13.83 -11.96 18.77
C PRO A 165 -14.85 -11.23 17.87
N PHE A 166 -14.39 -10.62 16.77
CA PHE A 166 -15.22 -9.82 15.88
C PHE A 166 -15.50 -10.48 14.54
N ARG A 167 -14.87 -11.61 14.25
CA ARG A 167 -15.12 -12.29 12.99
C ARG A 167 -16.61 -12.64 12.87
N ASP A 168 -17.24 -12.16 11.78
CA ASP A 168 -18.66 -12.37 11.50
C ASP A 168 -19.64 -11.91 12.62
N LYS A 169 -19.17 -11.15 13.60
CA LYS A 169 -19.94 -10.77 14.79
C LYS A 169 -21.22 -9.98 14.48
N PHE A 170 -21.20 -9.23 13.38
CA PHE A 170 -22.34 -8.41 12.98
C PHE A 170 -23.09 -8.96 11.77
N ARG A 171 -22.93 -10.26 11.49
CA ARG A 171 -23.65 -10.90 10.40
C ARG A 171 -25.15 -10.65 10.49
N GLY A 172 -25.74 -10.19 9.37
CA GLY A 172 -27.15 -9.86 9.28
C GLY A 172 -27.58 -8.54 9.94
N LYS A 173 -26.64 -7.81 10.58
CA LYS A 173 -26.92 -6.53 11.25
C LYS A 173 -26.62 -5.33 10.35
N LYS A 174 -27.14 -4.18 10.77
CA LYS A 174 -26.78 -2.86 10.22
C LYS A 174 -25.58 -2.31 10.99
N VAL A 175 -24.58 -1.84 10.28
CA VAL A 175 -23.40 -1.16 10.85
C VAL A 175 -23.30 0.22 10.25
N VAL A 176 -23.07 1.22 11.08
CA VAL A 176 -22.84 2.60 10.67
C VAL A 176 -21.40 2.97 10.99
N LEU A 177 -20.63 3.30 9.96
CA LEU A 177 -19.36 3.99 10.13
C LEU A 177 -19.60 5.48 10.20
N PHE A 178 -19.31 6.04 11.35
CA PHE A 178 -19.53 7.44 11.65
C PHE A 178 -18.19 8.18 11.64
N ALA A 179 -17.89 8.83 10.51
CA ALA A 179 -16.71 9.65 10.32
C ALA A 179 -16.97 11.11 10.71
N THR A 180 -15.96 11.95 10.58
CA THR A 180 -15.98 13.32 11.12
C THR A 180 -16.23 14.41 10.07
N GLY A 181 -16.54 14.04 8.83
CA GLY A 181 -16.85 15.01 7.77
C GLY A 181 -18.12 15.79 8.07
N PRO A 182 -18.26 17.03 7.56
CA PRO A 182 -19.38 17.93 7.87
C PRO A 182 -20.77 17.35 7.63
N THR A 183 -20.95 16.47 6.64
CA THR A 183 -22.27 15.90 6.33
C THR A 183 -22.84 15.03 7.46
N CYS A 184 -22.03 14.62 8.43
CA CYS A 184 -22.51 13.89 9.60
C CYS A 184 -23.44 14.74 10.48
N GLU A 185 -23.49 16.06 10.30
CA GLU A 185 -24.44 16.94 11.01
C GLU A 185 -25.90 16.62 10.66
N TYR A 186 -26.16 16.14 9.46
CA TYR A 186 -27.50 15.78 8.97
C TYR A 186 -27.90 14.33 9.25
N TYR A 187 -27.03 13.58 9.95
CA TYR A 187 -27.31 12.19 10.26
C TYR A 187 -28.20 12.03 11.47
N GLU A 188 -29.26 11.24 11.30
CA GLU A 188 -30.11 10.76 12.38
C GLU A 188 -29.80 9.29 12.65
N PRO A 189 -29.60 8.89 13.93
CA PRO A 189 -29.22 7.54 14.28
C PRO A 189 -30.19 6.48 13.75
N ILE A 190 -29.69 5.53 12.97
CA ILE A 190 -30.47 4.38 12.49
C ILE A 190 -30.76 3.46 13.68
N LYS A 191 -32.04 3.18 13.88
CA LYS A 191 -32.50 2.28 14.96
C LYS A 191 -31.88 0.88 14.80
N ASP A 192 -31.47 0.31 15.91
CA ASP A 192 -30.90 -1.02 16.03
C ASP A 192 -29.59 -1.24 15.20
N ALA A 193 -28.95 -0.17 14.78
CA ALA A 193 -27.66 -0.21 14.13
C ALA A 193 -26.49 -0.17 15.12
N ILE A 194 -25.38 -0.82 14.76
CA ILE A 194 -24.12 -0.76 15.49
C ILE A 194 -23.32 0.42 14.95
N HIS A 195 -22.99 1.37 15.82
CA HIS A 195 -22.24 2.57 15.43
C HIS A 195 -20.76 2.42 15.75
N ILE A 196 -19.93 2.54 14.72
CA ILE A 196 -18.47 2.55 14.80
C ILE A 196 -17.99 3.96 14.48
N GLY A 197 -17.54 4.70 15.49
CA GLY A 197 -16.95 6.03 15.32
C GLY A 197 -15.51 5.97 14.82
N ILE A 198 -15.10 7.03 14.14
CA ILE A 198 -13.72 7.19 13.64
C ILE A 198 -13.10 8.42 14.28
N ASN A 199 -11.93 8.27 14.91
CA ASN A 199 -11.18 9.32 15.55
C ASN A 199 -12.06 10.14 16.54
N PHE A 200 -12.24 11.42 16.32
CA PHE A 200 -13.02 12.32 17.19
C PHE A 200 -14.54 12.26 16.97
N ALA A 201 -15.08 11.24 16.31
CA ALA A 201 -16.50 11.05 16.11
C ALA A 201 -17.31 11.01 17.42
N TRP A 202 -16.70 10.62 18.54
CA TRP A 202 -17.27 10.60 19.88
C TRP A 202 -17.69 12.00 20.40
N MET A 203 -17.24 13.08 19.76
CA MET A 203 -17.65 14.45 20.09
C MET A 203 -19.08 14.77 19.63
N LYS A 204 -19.69 13.94 18.79
CA LYS A 204 -21.10 14.08 18.37
C LYS A 204 -22.02 13.51 19.45
N ASN A 205 -22.61 14.38 20.27
CA ASN A 205 -23.33 13.98 21.48
C ASN A 205 -24.66 13.23 21.24
N ASN A 206 -25.28 13.36 20.05
CA ASN A 206 -26.54 12.69 19.72
C ASN A 206 -26.38 11.32 19.08
N VAL A 207 -25.14 10.79 18.96
CA VAL A 207 -24.87 9.47 18.41
C VAL A 207 -24.16 8.63 19.48
N GLY A 208 -24.82 7.58 19.95
CA GLY A 208 -24.21 6.61 20.85
C GLY A 208 -23.30 5.69 20.05
N LEU A 209 -22.00 5.71 20.34
CA LEU A 209 -21.02 4.85 19.66
C LEU A 209 -20.82 3.54 20.44
N ASN A 210 -20.94 2.41 19.75
CA ASN A 210 -20.57 1.10 20.30
C ASN A 210 -19.06 0.89 20.23
N TYR A 211 -18.44 1.28 19.11
CA TYR A 211 -17.02 1.10 18.85
C TYR A 211 -16.38 2.42 18.42
N LEU A 212 -15.10 2.55 18.69
CA LEU A 212 -14.26 3.63 18.16
C LEU A 212 -13.01 3.03 17.51
N VAL A 213 -12.74 3.41 16.27
CA VAL A 213 -11.48 3.08 15.57
C VAL A 213 -10.69 4.37 15.42
N THR A 214 -9.44 4.37 15.88
CA THR A 214 -8.60 5.57 15.78
C THR A 214 -7.18 5.25 15.35
N ASN A 215 -6.67 6.09 14.44
CA ASN A 215 -5.26 6.15 14.06
C ASN A 215 -4.59 7.42 14.66
N ASP A 216 -5.38 8.35 15.22
CA ASP A 216 -4.90 9.63 15.74
C ASP A 216 -4.53 9.53 17.22
N TYR A 217 -3.71 8.53 17.56
CA TYR A 217 -3.24 8.32 18.92
C TYR A 217 -1.75 8.66 19.08
N SER A 218 -1.18 9.39 18.13
CA SER A 218 0.19 9.86 18.16
C SER A 218 0.29 11.26 18.78
N GLY A 219 1.26 11.45 19.67
CA GLY A 219 1.47 12.73 20.35
C GLY A 219 0.58 12.95 21.59
N GLU A 220 1.12 13.67 22.56
CA GLU A 220 0.49 13.83 23.89
C GLU A 220 -0.87 14.53 23.83
N SER A 221 -0.95 15.63 23.07
CA SER A 221 -2.22 16.40 22.93
C SER A 221 -3.34 15.57 22.31
N SER A 222 -3.05 14.78 21.28
CA SER A 222 -4.03 13.89 20.66
C SER A 222 -4.45 12.77 21.57
N ARG A 223 -3.51 12.19 22.34
CA ARG A 223 -3.78 11.13 23.31
C ARG A 223 -4.74 11.61 24.41
N VAL A 224 -4.48 12.78 25.02
CA VAL A 224 -5.33 13.33 26.06
C VAL A 224 -6.74 13.61 25.56
N LYS A 225 -6.87 14.24 24.41
CA LYS A 225 -8.18 14.49 23.77
C LYS A 225 -8.91 13.18 23.46
N MET A 226 -8.22 12.18 22.90
CA MET A 226 -8.83 10.92 22.53
C MET A 226 -9.30 10.12 23.75
N GLN A 227 -8.51 10.08 24.83
CA GLN A 227 -8.87 9.40 26.08
C GLN A 227 -10.15 9.96 26.71
N ALA A 228 -10.42 11.26 26.56
CA ALA A 228 -11.64 11.87 27.05
C ALA A 228 -12.93 11.31 26.41
N GLY A 229 -12.78 10.63 25.25
CA GLY A 229 -13.87 9.96 24.57
C GLY A 229 -14.05 8.49 24.92
N PHE A 230 -13.04 7.82 25.51
CA PHE A 230 -13.08 6.37 25.71
C PHE A 230 -14.21 5.91 26.61
N ASP A 231 -14.50 6.66 27.67
CA ASP A 231 -15.60 6.35 28.60
C ASP A 231 -17.00 6.53 27.97
N LYS A 232 -17.10 7.15 26.79
CA LYS A 232 -18.34 7.31 26.05
C LYS A 232 -18.62 6.15 25.08
N ILE A 233 -17.69 5.20 24.94
CA ILE A 233 -17.80 4.07 24.02
C ILE A 233 -18.31 2.87 24.81
N SER A 234 -19.43 2.31 24.35
CA SER A 234 -20.11 1.24 25.08
C SER A 234 -19.42 -0.11 25.04
N ASP A 235 -18.69 -0.43 23.94
CA ASP A 235 -18.06 -1.73 23.75
C ASP A 235 -16.53 -1.64 23.73
N ASN A 236 -15.92 -1.36 22.56
CA ASN A 236 -14.46 -1.37 22.43
C ASN A 236 -13.91 -0.16 21.68
N VAL A 237 -12.75 0.30 22.15
CA VAL A 237 -11.91 1.27 21.44
C VAL A 237 -10.76 0.50 20.78
N LEU A 238 -10.63 0.65 19.46
CA LEU A 238 -9.60 0.02 18.64
C LEU A 238 -8.58 1.09 18.21
N ILE A 239 -7.37 0.99 18.72
CA ILE A 239 -6.30 1.94 18.44
C ILE A 239 -5.31 1.32 17.46
N SER A 240 -5.12 1.95 16.31
CA SER A 240 -4.17 1.47 15.33
C SER A 240 -2.73 1.83 15.71
N ARG A 241 -1.83 0.97 15.29
CA ARG A 241 -0.38 1.18 15.35
C ARG A 241 0.20 0.89 13.98
N LEU A 242 1.18 1.70 13.58
CA LEU A 242 1.97 1.39 12.39
C LEU A 242 2.86 0.19 12.69
N LEU A 243 3.05 -0.65 11.68
CA LEU A 243 4.09 -1.68 11.73
C LEU A 243 5.45 -1.00 11.96
N PRO A 244 6.24 -1.50 12.89
CA PRO A 244 7.57 -0.96 13.12
C PRO A 244 8.45 -1.18 11.89
N LYS A 245 9.29 -0.21 11.56
CA LYS A 245 10.25 -0.30 10.45
C LYS A 245 11.59 -0.90 10.89
N ASN A 246 11.83 -0.88 12.18
CA ASN A 246 13.07 -1.41 12.79
C ASN A 246 12.77 -1.91 14.21
N PRO A 247 13.65 -2.75 14.79
CA PRO A 247 13.45 -3.35 16.10
C PRO A 247 13.23 -2.35 17.25
N ASP A 248 13.83 -1.17 17.18
CA ASP A 248 13.76 -0.17 18.27
C ASP A 248 12.38 0.49 18.37
N GLU A 249 11.57 0.41 17.31
CA GLU A 249 10.21 0.95 17.29
C GLU A 249 9.18 0.09 18.04
N TRP A 250 9.51 -1.16 18.40
CA TRP A 250 8.62 -2.05 19.15
C TRP A 250 8.32 -1.59 20.57
N LEU A 251 9.19 -0.79 21.15
CA LEU A 251 9.26 -0.52 22.59
C LEU A 251 8.21 0.47 23.13
N ASN A 252 7.40 1.11 22.29
CA ASN A 252 6.47 2.15 22.74
C ASN A 252 5.00 1.72 22.78
N TYR A 253 4.69 0.67 23.53
CA TYR A 253 3.31 0.39 23.92
C TYR A 253 2.87 1.36 25.02
N PRO A 254 1.74 2.08 24.87
CA PRO A 254 1.13 2.75 26.00
C PRO A 254 0.43 1.70 26.89
N GLU A 255 1.24 0.93 27.61
CA GLU A 255 0.71 -0.05 28.58
C GLU A 255 -0.20 0.61 29.62
N ASP A 256 0.10 1.84 30.00
CA ASP A 256 -0.73 2.67 30.87
C ASP A 256 -2.18 2.77 30.41
N VAL A 257 -2.40 2.90 29.10
CA VAL A 257 -3.74 2.96 28.52
C VAL A 257 -4.46 1.62 28.61
N ARG A 258 -3.76 0.51 28.33
CA ARG A 258 -4.34 -0.84 28.41
C ARG A 258 -4.66 -1.22 29.86
N LEU A 259 -3.84 -0.78 30.80
CA LEU A 259 -4.08 -1.01 32.23
C LEU A 259 -5.26 -0.18 32.74
N LYS A 260 -5.40 1.06 32.26
CA LYS A 260 -6.47 1.97 32.66
C LYS A 260 -7.82 1.62 32.02
N TYR A 261 -7.82 1.25 30.75
CA TYR A 261 -9.03 1.02 29.94
C TYR A 261 -9.09 -0.42 29.43
N LYS A 262 -9.79 -1.30 30.13
CA LYS A 262 -9.89 -2.74 29.80
C LYS A 262 -10.57 -3.02 28.43
N HIS A 263 -11.36 -2.09 27.92
CA HIS A 263 -12.04 -2.19 26.64
C HIS A 263 -11.23 -1.61 25.47
N VAL A 264 -10.03 -1.09 25.72
CA VAL A 264 -9.10 -0.63 24.69
C VAL A 264 -8.30 -1.81 24.14
N ARG A 265 -8.22 -1.91 22.82
CA ARG A 265 -7.46 -2.91 22.09
C ARG A 265 -6.58 -2.23 21.05
N PHE A 266 -5.45 -2.83 20.76
CA PHE A 266 -4.51 -2.33 19.76
C PHE A 266 -4.46 -3.27 18.56
N PHE A 267 -4.19 -2.74 17.37
CA PHE A 267 -4.01 -3.51 16.16
C PHE A 267 -3.00 -2.85 15.22
N TYR A 268 -2.37 -3.62 14.36
CA TYR A 268 -1.42 -3.08 13.39
C TYR A 268 -2.09 -2.63 12.11
N THR A 269 -1.60 -1.49 11.60
CA THR A 269 -1.98 -0.93 10.30
C THR A 269 -0.76 -0.75 9.43
N ASP A 270 -0.98 -0.75 8.13
CA ASP A 270 0.02 -0.38 7.14
C ASP A 270 -0.45 0.86 6.37
N ASN A 271 0.44 1.84 6.29
CA ASN A 271 0.21 3.12 5.59
C ASN A 271 0.73 3.09 4.14
N SER A 272 1.16 1.95 3.61
CA SER A 272 1.61 1.86 2.24
C SER A 272 0.43 1.93 1.26
N VAL A 273 0.60 2.76 0.22
CA VAL A 273 -0.44 2.97 -0.83
C VAL A 273 -0.71 1.69 -1.63
N ASP A 274 0.31 0.86 -1.78
CA ASP A 274 0.31 -0.30 -2.66
C ASP A 274 -0.03 -1.61 -1.94
N ASN A 275 -0.32 -1.54 -0.64
CA ASN A 275 -0.61 -2.73 0.13
C ASN A 275 -1.88 -3.43 -0.34
N PRO A 276 -1.83 -4.76 -0.44
CA PRO A 276 -3.01 -5.54 -0.71
C PRO A 276 -4.02 -5.43 0.44
N LEU A 277 -5.29 -5.49 0.10
CA LEU A 277 -6.37 -5.64 1.07
C LEU A 277 -6.50 -7.12 1.42
N TYR A 278 -6.42 -7.45 2.69
CA TYR A 278 -6.50 -8.82 3.17
C TYR A 278 -7.89 -9.12 3.73
N GLN A 279 -8.46 -10.27 3.39
CA GLN A 279 -9.75 -10.68 3.93
C GLN A 279 -9.67 -10.95 5.44
N ASP A 280 -8.58 -11.56 5.90
CA ASP A 280 -8.41 -11.92 7.30
C ASP A 280 -7.41 -10.98 8.01
N ILE A 281 -7.95 -9.96 8.66
CA ILE A 281 -7.17 -8.95 9.40
C ILE A 281 -6.57 -9.46 10.70
N ARG A 282 -6.84 -10.72 11.10
CA ARG A 282 -6.22 -11.34 12.27
C ARG A 282 -4.74 -11.64 12.03
N TYR A 283 -4.35 -11.84 10.77
CA TYR A 283 -2.99 -12.24 10.38
C TYR A 283 -2.30 -11.20 9.49
N HIS A 284 -2.97 -10.11 9.20
CA HIS A 284 -2.49 -9.08 8.30
C HIS A 284 -2.82 -7.68 8.83
N PRO A 285 -2.01 -6.67 8.50
CA PRO A 285 -2.29 -5.30 8.92
C PRO A 285 -3.56 -4.78 8.25
N CYS A 286 -4.31 -3.97 8.98
CA CYS A 286 -5.39 -3.20 8.38
C CYS A 286 -4.84 -2.08 7.50
N MET A 287 -5.48 -1.82 6.38
CA MET A 287 -5.17 -0.65 5.57
C MET A 287 -5.56 0.63 6.29
N SER A 288 -4.66 1.63 6.34
CA SER A 288 -4.94 2.93 6.98
C SER A 288 -4.68 4.15 6.10
N TYR A 289 -4.12 3.96 4.91
CA TYR A 289 -3.80 5.05 3.99
C TYR A 289 -4.92 5.27 2.95
N PRO A 290 -5.22 6.50 2.57
CA PRO A 290 -4.73 7.77 3.08
C PRO A 290 -5.56 8.34 4.25
N SER A 291 -6.40 7.56 4.88
CA SER A 291 -7.29 7.99 5.96
C SER A 291 -7.65 6.84 6.90
N SER A 292 -7.81 7.14 8.18
CA SER A 292 -8.28 6.21 9.23
C SER A 292 -9.61 5.53 8.91
N VAL A 293 -10.41 6.13 8.03
CA VAL A 293 -11.69 5.54 7.59
C VAL A 293 -11.51 4.16 6.98
N PHE A 294 -10.39 3.90 6.31
CA PHE A 294 -10.15 2.60 5.67
C PHE A 294 -9.88 1.49 6.66
N SER A 295 -9.19 1.76 7.78
CA SER A 295 -9.09 0.79 8.87
C SER A 295 -10.45 0.44 9.44
N ALA A 296 -11.32 1.43 9.59
CA ALA A 296 -12.66 1.23 10.11
C ALA A 296 -13.57 0.48 9.12
N ILE A 297 -13.48 0.76 7.80
CA ILE A 297 -14.20 -0.01 6.76
C ILE A 297 -13.71 -1.47 6.77
N HIS A 298 -12.39 -1.67 6.83
CA HIS A 298 -11.80 -2.99 6.83
C HIS A 298 -12.26 -3.82 8.04
N PHE A 299 -12.24 -3.22 9.23
CA PHE A 299 -12.79 -3.81 10.45
C PHE A 299 -14.29 -4.11 10.32
N ALA A 300 -15.08 -3.14 9.84
CA ALA A 300 -16.52 -3.33 9.68
C ALA A 300 -16.85 -4.48 8.72
N LEU A 301 -16.18 -4.57 7.57
CA LEU A 301 -16.36 -5.66 6.61
C LEU A 301 -15.99 -7.02 7.22
N PHE A 302 -14.91 -7.10 8.01
CA PHE A 302 -14.49 -8.32 8.69
C PHE A 302 -15.57 -8.86 9.65
N THR A 303 -16.44 -7.99 10.16
CA THR A 303 -17.60 -8.41 10.99
C THR A 303 -18.80 -8.91 10.18
N SER A 304 -18.73 -8.85 8.83
CA SER A 304 -19.74 -9.35 7.88
C SER A 304 -21.16 -8.78 8.07
N PRO A 305 -21.34 -7.45 8.16
CA PRO A 305 -22.69 -6.87 8.30
C PRO A 305 -23.52 -7.09 7.03
N LYS A 306 -24.86 -7.06 7.15
CA LYS A 306 -25.74 -7.03 5.98
C LYS A 306 -25.68 -5.68 5.27
N GLU A 307 -25.65 -4.60 6.03
CA GLU A 307 -25.64 -3.23 5.52
C GLU A 307 -24.54 -2.44 6.25
N LEU A 308 -23.68 -1.78 5.49
CA LEU A 308 -22.61 -0.92 5.98
C LEU A 308 -22.87 0.51 5.52
N TYR A 309 -23.33 1.37 6.43
CA TYR A 309 -23.61 2.77 6.16
C TYR A 309 -22.37 3.64 6.40
N LEU A 310 -22.03 4.49 5.44
CA LEU A 310 -20.95 5.47 5.53
C LEU A 310 -21.54 6.86 5.81
N VAL A 311 -21.24 7.45 6.95
CA VAL A 311 -21.72 8.76 7.39
C VAL A 311 -20.53 9.69 7.63
N GLY A 312 -20.60 10.92 7.11
CA GLY A 312 -19.49 11.88 7.24
C GLY A 312 -18.22 11.47 6.47
N CYS A 313 -18.37 10.59 5.49
CA CYS A 313 -17.27 10.14 4.59
C CYS A 313 -17.27 11.03 3.34
N ASP A 314 -17.05 12.35 3.49
CA ASP A 314 -17.37 13.34 2.47
C ASP A 314 -16.51 13.29 1.23
N ALA A 315 -15.22 12.93 1.35
CA ALA A 315 -14.27 12.79 0.25
C ALA A 315 -14.36 13.92 -0.80
N ASN A 316 -14.49 15.17 -0.34
CA ASN A 316 -14.59 16.36 -1.18
C ASN A 316 -13.37 17.29 -1.00
N GLN A 317 -13.35 18.38 -1.74
CA GLN A 317 -12.29 19.40 -1.65
C GLN A 317 -12.35 20.24 -0.38
N SER A 318 -13.51 20.31 0.27
CA SER A 318 -13.68 21.04 1.51
C SER A 318 -13.16 20.17 2.66
N TYR A 319 -11.97 20.47 3.13
CA TYR A 319 -11.38 19.81 4.29
C TYR A 319 -11.91 20.48 5.56
N GLY A 320 -12.65 19.74 6.36
CA GLY A 320 -13.16 20.20 7.65
C GLY A 320 -13.77 19.05 8.43
N HIS A 321 -13.81 19.23 9.74
CA HIS A 321 -14.48 18.31 10.64
C HIS A 321 -15.69 19.01 11.27
N PHE A 322 -16.74 18.26 11.58
CA PHE A 322 -17.96 18.85 12.18
C PHE A 322 -17.69 19.57 13.51
N TYR A 323 -16.62 19.19 14.22
CA TYR A 323 -16.21 19.77 15.51
C TYR A 323 -15.26 20.97 15.39
N ASP A 324 -14.78 21.29 14.19
CA ASP A 324 -13.77 22.33 13.94
C ASP A 324 -14.33 23.39 12.98
N LYS A 325 -15.35 24.10 13.47
CA LYS A 325 -16.10 25.09 12.67
C LYS A 325 -15.29 26.34 12.34
N ASP A 326 -14.26 26.64 13.13
CA ASP A 326 -13.46 27.86 12.98
C ASP A 326 -12.29 27.68 11.99
N GLU A 327 -11.90 26.45 11.67
CA GLU A 327 -10.84 26.14 10.72
C GLU A 327 -11.32 25.74 9.32
N LEU A 328 -12.49 26.13 8.90
CA LEU A 328 -12.95 26.04 7.50
C LEU A 328 -12.06 26.88 6.54
N LYS A 329 -10.78 26.91 6.79
CA LYS A 329 -9.78 27.33 5.82
C LYS A 329 -9.68 26.23 4.79
N PHE A 330 -10.20 26.51 3.60
CA PHE A 330 -10.10 25.71 2.39
C PHE A 330 -8.66 25.22 2.13
N LYS A 331 -8.24 24.24 2.89
CA LYS A 331 -7.02 23.50 2.55
C LYS A 331 -7.47 22.35 1.66
N SER A 332 -7.08 22.40 0.40
CA SER A 332 -7.26 21.26 -0.50
C SER A 332 -6.67 20.01 0.17
N PHE A 333 -7.45 18.95 0.29
CA PHE A 333 -6.95 17.67 0.81
C PHE A 333 -5.92 17.14 -0.18
N PRO A 334 -4.63 17.08 0.18
CA PRO A 334 -3.55 16.82 -0.78
C PRO A 334 -3.61 15.42 -1.42
N HIS A 335 -4.49 14.56 -0.90
CA HIS A 335 -4.63 13.17 -1.34
C HIS A 335 -6.05 12.81 -1.78
N LEU A 336 -6.87 13.79 -2.19
CA LEU A 336 -8.28 13.58 -2.51
C LEU A 336 -8.49 12.47 -3.57
N GLU A 337 -7.70 12.49 -4.65
CA GLU A 337 -7.82 11.47 -5.69
C GLU A 337 -7.42 10.08 -5.17
N LYS A 338 -6.38 10.01 -4.34
CA LYS A 338 -5.99 8.75 -3.68
C LYS A 338 -7.09 8.25 -2.76
N LEU A 339 -7.75 9.16 -2.04
CA LEU A 339 -8.89 8.84 -1.16
C LEU A 339 -10.02 8.19 -1.97
N LYS A 340 -10.43 8.80 -3.09
CA LYS A 340 -11.49 8.27 -3.97
C LYS A 340 -11.12 6.92 -4.58
N VAL A 341 -9.89 6.79 -5.07
CA VAL A 341 -9.37 5.52 -5.60
C VAL A 341 -9.40 4.43 -4.54
N THR A 342 -9.06 4.76 -3.29
CA THR A 342 -9.07 3.79 -2.19
C THR A 342 -10.49 3.37 -1.82
N TYR A 343 -11.47 4.28 -1.82
CA TYR A 343 -12.88 3.89 -1.67
C TYR A 343 -13.35 2.95 -2.80
N ALA A 344 -12.93 3.22 -4.05
CA ALA A 344 -13.26 2.34 -5.17
C ALA A 344 -12.61 0.94 -5.00
N ARG A 345 -11.37 0.86 -4.52
CA ARG A 345 -10.70 -0.41 -4.16
C ARG A 345 -11.46 -1.15 -3.06
N MET A 346 -11.91 -0.44 -2.02
CA MET A 346 -12.73 -1.02 -0.94
C MET A 346 -14.06 -1.57 -1.45
N LYS A 347 -14.70 -0.89 -2.41
CA LYS A 347 -15.91 -1.40 -3.07
C LYS A 347 -15.64 -2.74 -3.75
N VAL A 348 -14.61 -2.80 -4.59
CA VAL A 348 -14.25 -4.05 -5.30
C VAL A 348 -13.89 -5.16 -4.33
N PHE A 349 -13.14 -4.85 -3.28
CA PHE A 349 -12.80 -5.78 -2.22
C PHE A 349 -14.04 -6.32 -1.50
N ALA A 350 -14.97 -5.43 -1.13
CA ALA A 350 -16.21 -5.84 -0.49
C ALA A 350 -17.08 -6.72 -1.41
N GLN A 351 -17.21 -6.37 -2.68
CA GLN A 351 -17.95 -7.16 -3.65
C GLN A 351 -17.38 -8.57 -3.83
N HIS A 352 -16.07 -8.72 -3.71
CA HIS A 352 -15.40 -10.00 -3.89
C HIS A 352 -15.44 -10.88 -2.63
N TYR A 353 -15.13 -10.32 -1.47
CA TYR A 353 -14.96 -11.08 -0.23
C TYR A 353 -16.17 -11.02 0.72
N TYR A 354 -17.02 -10.02 0.57
CA TYR A 354 -18.21 -9.78 1.40
C TYR A 354 -19.45 -9.47 0.52
N PRO A 355 -19.80 -10.35 -0.44
CA PRO A 355 -20.82 -10.06 -1.46
C PRO A 355 -22.23 -9.85 -0.86
N GLU A 356 -22.45 -10.31 0.36
CA GLU A 356 -23.72 -10.13 1.07
C GLU A 356 -23.82 -8.79 1.83
N THR A 357 -22.72 -8.02 1.88
CA THR A 357 -22.68 -6.70 2.52
C THR A 357 -22.98 -5.61 1.52
N GLU A 358 -24.11 -4.92 1.67
CA GLU A 358 -24.40 -3.71 0.89
C GLU A 358 -23.75 -2.48 1.55
N ILE A 359 -22.90 -1.75 0.80
CA ILE A 359 -22.33 -0.49 1.27
C ILE A 359 -23.20 0.66 0.78
N ILE A 360 -23.62 1.52 1.73
CA ILE A 360 -24.55 2.61 1.52
C ILE A 360 -23.93 3.93 2.01
N SER A 361 -23.87 4.93 1.16
CA SER A 361 -23.42 6.27 1.55
C SER A 361 -24.59 7.15 1.95
N ILE A 362 -24.54 7.70 3.17
CA ILE A 362 -25.54 8.68 3.64
C ILE A 362 -25.03 10.08 3.37
N ASN A 363 -25.81 10.86 2.64
CA ASN A 363 -25.50 12.23 2.22
C ASN A 363 -24.15 12.36 1.52
N PRO A 364 -23.84 11.51 0.51
CA PRO A 364 -22.54 11.54 -0.15
C PRO A 364 -22.31 12.86 -0.89
N VAL A 365 -21.10 13.39 -0.80
CA VAL A 365 -20.63 14.55 -1.57
C VAL A 365 -19.62 14.08 -2.62
N GLY A 366 -18.40 13.79 -2.22
CA GLY A 366 -17.34 13.33 -3.14
C GLY A 366 -17.42 11.86 -3.53
N LEU A 367 -18.27 11.07 -2.85
CA LEU A 367 -18.49 9.64 -3.11
C LEU A 367 -19.81 9.38 -3.87
N LYS A 368 -20.50 10.43 -4.34
CA LYS A 368 -21.77 10.30 -5.06
C LYS A 368 -21.66 9.32 -6.22
N GLY A 369 -22.58 8.35 -6.27
CA GLY A 369 -22.63 7.31 -7.31
C GLY A 369 -21.59 6.19 -7.16
N LEU A 370 -20.68 6.25 -6.18
CA LEU A 370 -19.74 5.16 -5.96
C LEU A 370 -20.40 3.97 -5.25
N PHE A 371 -21.22 4.23 -4.24
CA PHE A 371 -21.99 3.23 -3.51
C PHE A 371 -23.49 3.50 -3.75
N LYS A 372 -24.36 2.86 -3.00
CA LYS A 372 -25.78 3.20 -2.98
C LYS A 372 -25.97 4.50 -2.19
N ASP A 373 -26.45 5.53 -2.84
CA ASP A 373 -26.66 6.84 -2.23
C ASP A 373 -28.02 6.91 -1.53
N VAL A 374 -28.02 7.42 -0.30
CA VAL A 374 -29.21 7.73 0.47
C VAL A 374 -29.08 9.15 1.00
N TYR A 375 -30.14 9.93 0.90
CA TYR A 375 -30.17 11.32 1.39
C TYR A 375 -31.20 11.44 2.49
N THR A 376 -30.83 12.11 3.60
CA THR A 376 -31.76 12.46 4.69
C THR A 376 -32.61 13.64 4.29
N GLU A 377 -33.83 13.74 4.84
CA GLU A 377 -34.78 14.81 4.49
C GLU A 377 -34.24 16.22 4.78
N ASN A 378 -33.44 16.35 5.81
CA ASN A 378 -32.82 17.60 6.23
C ASN A 378 -31.50 17.92 5.50
N PHE A 379 -31.01 17.06 4.59
CA PHE A 379 -29.81 17.35 3.83
C PHE A 379 -30.10 18.37 2.73
N PRO A 380 -29.35 19.48 2.65
CA PRO A 380 -29.58 20.49 1.64
C PRO A 380 -29.39 19.89 0.24
N THR A 381 -30.45 19.94 -0.55
CA THR A 381 -30.38 19.51 -1.95
C THR A 381 -29.31 20.33 -2.66
N PRO A 382 -28.26 19.74 -3.26
CA PRO A 382 -27.32 20.51 -4.04
C PRO A 382 -28.11 21.29 -5.14
N PRO A 383 -27.81 22.56 -5.38
CA PRO A 383 -28.45 23.28 -6.47
C PRO A 383 -28.26 22.47 -7.74
N HIS A 384 -29.35 22.23 -8.47
CA HIS A 384 -29.27 21.55 -9.77
C HIS A 384 -28.25 22.29 -10.60
N VAL A 385 -27.09 21.66 -10.84
CA VAL A 385 -26.17 22.10 -11.89
C VAL A 385 -26.93 21.81 -13.17
N SER A 386 -27.58 22.85 -13.70
CA SER A 386 -28.15 22.81 -15.04
C SER A 386 -27.03 22.42 -15.99
N SER A 387 -27.15 21.23 -16.57
CA SER A 387 -26.33 20.79 -17.69
C SER A 387 -26.51 21.80 -18.83
N ASN A 388 -25.53 22.69 -18.97
CA ASN A 388 -25.30 23.42 -20.21
C ASN A 388 -24.21 22.71 -21.01
#